data_1d9da484f79e8a991c4a8c4be8dde72a
#
_entry.id   1d9da484f79e8a991c4a8c4be8dde72a
#
_cell.length_a   1.000
_cell.length_b   1.000
_cell.length_c   1.000
_cell.angle_alpha   90.00
_cell.angle_beta   90.00
_cell.angle_gamma   90.00
#
_symmetry.space_group_name_H-M   'P 1'
#
loop_
_entity.id
_entity.type
_entity.pdbx_description
1 polymer ?
#
loop_
_entity_poly.entity_id
_entity_poly.type
_entity_poly.pdbx_seq_one_letter_code
_entity_poly.pdbx_strand_id
1 'polypeptide(L)'
;MKVSNTYMLALLMIEGKFSCHKSACKLENISHDKLTRFLSNNDEKKEIDIKSLPKGGRLIFDDTSISKIFSKNIEKVRYVWCSSLNKAIKGYTLIKIIYVHGNKIYNLADIIWEKEKGTKNEIIREKLIEFKEAGLEPEIVLFDCFYAACKNLNLINSLEWKYLSLCKSNKIFEKKQVQTHKFFGGKSLYGKARGIYHPVQIAKHGNRYIMTNLTLRIKSHSGWKIYRKRWIIETVFRDLKSNLHLEECFSRSLKAQINHIQACMDAFLFLKNKYPDKSIQKARQDYLTIYYSENINIHNTFTYAA
;
A
#
# COMPACT_ATOMS: atom_id res chain seq x y z
N MET A 1 -28.56 -1.80 -3.03
CA MET A 1 -27.12 -1.50 -2.78
C MET A 1 -26.29 -2.67 -3.31
N LYS A 2 -25.20 -2.44 -4.09
CA LYS A 2 -24.30 -3.54 -4.54
C LYS A 2 -23.69 -4.23 -3.32
N VAL A 3 -23.50 -5.56 -3.38
CA VAL A 3 -22.98 -6.34 -2.23
C VAL A 3 -21.58 -5.88 -1.81
N SER A 4 -20.76 -5.38 -2.76
CA SER A 4 -19.45 -4.77 -2.46
C SER A 4 -19.57 -3.56 -1.53
N ASN A 5 -20.56 -2.68 -1.77
CA ASN A 5 -20.80 -1.51 -0.90
C ASN A 5 -21.31 -1.94 0.49
N THR A 6 -22.07 -3.05 0.55
CA THR A 6 -22.52 -3.62 1.81
C THR A 6 -21.38 -4.16 2.65
N TYR A 7 -20.44 -4.89 2.03
CA TYR A 7 -19.26 -5.39 2.74
C TYR A 7 -18.34 -4.25 3.20
N MET A 8 -18.17 -3.24 2.38
CA MET A 8 -17.45 -2.02 2.78
C MET A 8 -18.12 -1.34 3.99
N LEU A 9 -19.43 -1.19 3.97
CA LEU A 9 -20.17 -0.64 5.11
C LEU A 9 -19.99 -1.50 6.35
N ALA A 10 -20.02 -2.83 6.21
CA ALA A 10 -19.74 -3.77 7.30
C ALA A 10 -18.38 -3.52 7.95
N LEU A 11 -17.33 -3.29 7.15
CA LEU A 11 -15.99 -2.94 7.65
C LEU A 11 -16.00 -1.61 8.42
N LEU A 12 -16.80 -0.64 7.99
CA LEU A 12 -16.89 0.66 8.65
C LEU A 12 -17.68 0.62 9.96
N MET A 13 -18.68 -0.24 10.08
CA MET A 13 -19.60 -0.27 11.25
C MET A 13 -19.04 -1.02 12.46
N ILE A 14 -18.07 -1.91 12.29
CA ILE A 14 -17.57 -2.76 13.37
C ILE A 14 -16.44 -2.08 14.13
N GLU A 15 -16.63 -1.89 15.40
CA GLU A 15 -15.59 -1.53 16.36
C GLU A 15 -15.02 -2.81 17.02
N GLY A 16 -13.69 -2.84 17.21
CA GLY A 16 -12.98 -4.01 17.71
C GLY A 16 -12.82 -5.09 16.65
N LYS A 17 -12.89 -6.37 17.04
CA LYS A 17 -12.67 -7.50 16.11
C LYS A 17 -13.81 -7.65 15.11
N PHE A 18 -13.45 -7.61 13.83
CA PHE A 18 -14.37 -7.80 12.71
C PHE A 18 -14.76 -9.27 12.53
N SER A 19 -16.02 -9.51 12.21
CA SER A 19 -16.50 -10.78 11.63
C SER A 19 -17.78 -10.54 10.83
N CYS A 20 -18.04 -11.37 9.81
CA CYS A 20 -19.27 -11.28 9.01
C CYS A 20 -20.54 -11.45 9.89
N HIS A 21 -20.47 -12.28 10.94
CA HIS A 21 -21.57 -12.45 11.88
C HIS A 21 -21.88 -11.15 12.66
N LYS A 22 -20.88 -10.53 13.28
CA LYS A 22 -21.07 -9.24 13.98
C LYS A 22 -21.57 -8.16 13.05
N SER A 23 -21.09 -8.16 11.79
CA SER A 23 -21.54 -7.20 10.79
C SER A 23 -23.00 -7.41 10.40
N ALA A 24 -23.41 -8.66 10.22
CA ALA A 24 -24.80 -8.99 9.92
C ALA A 24 -25.76 -8.57 11.04
N CYS A 25 -25.35 -8.68 12.30
CA CYS A 25 -26.15 -8.20 13.44
C CYS A 25 -26.34 -6.67 13.46
N LYS A 26 -25.45 -5.91 12.81
CA LYS A 26 -25.54 -4.43 12.74
C LYS A 26 -26.16 -3.93 11.43
N LEU A 27 -26.17 -4.75 10.41
CA LEU A 27 -26.74 -4.45 9.11
C LEU A 27 -28.13 -5.08 9.00
N GLU A 28 -29.15 -4.26 8.96
CA GLU A 28 -30.52 -4.76 8.78
C GLU A 28 -30.68 -5.49 7.45
N ASN A 29 -31.40 -6.60 7.47
CA ASN A 29 -31.75 -7.43 6.30
C ASN A 29 -30.57 -8.06 5.54
N ILE A 30 -29.41 -8.27 6.18
CA ILE A 30 -28.27 -8.92 5.56
C ILE A 30 -27.79 -10.09 6.41
N SER A 31 -27.82 -11.30 5.83
CA SER A 31 -27.28 -12.48 6.50
C SER A 31 -25.75 -12.49 6.45
N HIS A 32 -25.13 -13.10 7.46
CA HIS A 32 -23.68 -13.32 7.47
C HIS A 32 -23.21 -14.16 6.28
N ASP A 33 -24.04 -15.09 5.79
CA ASP A 33 -23.77 -15.90 4.59
C ASP A 33 -23.64 -15.05 3.33
N LYS A 34 -24.43 -14.00 3.19
CA LYS A 34 -24.34 -13.09 2.05
C LYS A 34 -23.00 -12.37 2.04
N LEU A 35 -22.50 -11.94 3.21
CA LEU A 35 -21.18 -11.31 3.34
C LEU A 35 -20.05 -12.31 3.08
N THR A 36 -20.19 -13.55 3.58
CA THR A 36 -19.20 -14.61 3.36
C THR A 36 -19.16 -15.04 1.89
N ARG A 37 -20.31 -15.20 1.24
CA ARG A 37 -20.41 -15.51 -0.20
C ARG A 37 -19.82 -14.42 -1.07
N PHE A 38 -19.98 -13.16 -0.70
CA PHE A 38 -19.32 -12.05 -1.40
C PHE A 38 -17.80 -12.24 -1.42
N LEU A 39 -17.18 -12.57 -0.29
CA LEU A 39 -15.74 -12.83 -0.24
C LEU A 39 -15.31 -14.01 -1.12
N SER A 40 -16.11 -15.06 -1.18
CA SER A 40 -15.77 -16.29 -1.92
C SER A 40 -16.01 -16.15 -3.44
N ASN A 41 -17.06 -15.42 -3.84
CA ASN A 41 -17.58 -15.43 -5.21
C ASN A 41 -17.32 -14.11 -5.97
N ASN A 42 -16.74 -13.09 -5.31
CA ASN A 42 -16.45 -11.86 -6.02
C ASN A 42 -15.25 -12.05 -6.95
N ASP A 43 -15.52 -11.98 -8.26
CA ASP A 43 -14.50 -12.00 -9.32
C ASP A 43 -14.22 -10.60 -9.89
N GLU A 44 -14.89 -9.57 -9.37
CA GLU A 44 -14.69 -8.19 -9.82
C GLU A 44 -13.28 -7.71 -9.41
N LYS A 45 -12.31 -7.91 -10.28
CA LYS A 45 -11.05 -7.17 -10.22
C LYS A 45 -11.36 -5.74 -10.65
N LYS A 46 -11.24 -4.81 -9.75
CA LYS A 46 -11.25 -3.38 -10.10
C LYS A 46 -9.90 -3.04 -10.71
N GLU A 47 -9.78 -3.19 -12.02
CA GLU A 47 -8.63 -2.68 -12.74
C GLU A 47 -8.77 -1.17 -12.87
N ILE A 48 -7.74 -0.44 -12.46
CA ILE A 48 -7.68 1.00 -12.67
C ILE A 48 -7.22 1.21 -14.10
N ASP A 49 -7.97 2.01 -14.84
CA ASP A 49 -7.51 2.49 -16.13
C ASP A 49 -6.31 3.44 -15.91
N ILE A 50 -5.12 2.88 -16.11
CA ILE A 50 -3.85 3.59 -15.90
C ILE A 50 -3.73 4.79 -16.83
N LYS A 51 -4.29 4.71 -18.06
CA LYS A 51 -4.25 5.83 -19.02
C LYS A 51 -5.02 7.04 -18.54
N SER A 52 -6.04 6.84 -17.73
CA SER A 52 -6.84 7.93 -17.14
C SER A 52 -6.16 8.60 -15.94
N LEU A 53 -5.04 8.07 -15.44
CA LEU A 53 -4.35 8.64 -14.29
C LEU A 53 -3.62 9.93 -14.68
N PRO A 54 -3.62 10.94 -13.80
CA PRO A 54 -2.89 12.17 -14.05
C PRO A 54 -1.38 11.90 -14.11
N LYS A 55 -0.67 12.49 -15.08
CA LYS A 55 0.79 12.39 -15.21
C LYS A 55 1.51 13.12 -14.08
N GLY A 56 2.77 12.74 -13.84
CA GLY A 56 3.63 13.46 -12.89
C GLY A 56 3.35 13.17 -11.41
N GLY A 57 2.65 12.08 -11.11
CA GLY A 57 2.48 11.61 -9.74
C GLY A 57 3.68 10.80 -9.23
N ARG A 58 3.59 10.33 -7.99
CA ARG A 58 4.61 9.50 -7.34
C ARG A 58 4.16 8.05 -7.33
N LEU A 59 4.96 7.17 -7.92
CA LEU A 59 4.76 5.73 -7.82
C LEU A 59 5.48 5.23 -6.56
N ILE A 60 4.75 4.60 -5.65
CA ILE A 60 5.28 4.17 -4.35
C ILE A 60 4.92 2.71 -4.15
N PHE A 61 5.90 1.90 -3.76
CA PHE A 61 5.66 0.51 -3.39
C PHE A 61 6.42 0.11 -2.14
N ASP A 62 5.82 -0.79 -1.40
CA ASP A 62 6.36 -1.37 -0.18
C ASP A 62 5.62 -2.67 0.14
N ASP A 63 6.09 -3.42 1.14
CA ASP A 63 5.38 -4.59 1.62
C ASP A 63 5.13 -4.57 3.13
N THR A 64 4.10 -5.31 3.53
CA THR A 64 3.76 -5.49 4.94
C THR A 64 3.37 -6.93 5.21
N SER A 65 3.60 -7.39 6.45
CA SER A 65 3.05 -8.66 6.92
C SER A 65 1.58 -8.51 7.30
N ILE A 66 0.73 -9.45 6.91
CA ILE A 66 -0.64 -9.61 7.39
C ILE A 66 -0.66 -10.80 8.34
N SER A 67 -0.95 -10.54 9.63
CA SER A 67 -0.93 -11.56 10.66
C SER A 67 -2.11 -12.52 10.54
N LYS A 68 -1.83 -13.84 10.63
CA LYS A 68 -2.81 -14.94 10.67
C LYS A 68 -2.39 -15.98 11.72
N ILE A 69 -1.90 -15.50 12.87
CA ILE A 69 -1.30 -16.36 13.91
C ILE A 69 -2.27 -17.43 14.47
N PHE A 70 -3.56 -17.13 14.49
CA PHE A 70 -4.57 -18.06 14.96
C PHE A 70 -5.12 -18.97 13.87
N SER A 71 -4.60 -18.87 12.63
CA SER A 71 -5.11 -19.70 11.53
C SER A 71 -4.56 -21.12 11.61
N LYS A 72 -5.43 -22.10 11.41
CA LYS A 72 -5.04 -23.51 11.27
C LYS A 72 -5.03 -23.94 9.80
N ASN A 73 -6.01 -23.51 8.99
CA ASN A 73 -6.30 -24.03 7.66
C ASN A 73 -6.57 -22.93 6.63
N ILE A 74 -5.92 -21.78 6.74
CA ILE A 74 -6.03 -20.74 5.71
C ILE A 74 -5.01 -21.03 4.60
N GLU A 75 -5.48 -21.04 3.34
CA GLU A 75 -4.64 -21.32 2.17
C GLU A 75 -3.45 -20.39 2.07
N LYS A 76 -2.28 -20.94 1.68
CA LYS A 76 -1.04 -20.19 1.42
C LYS A 76 -0.49 -19.40 2.60
N VAL A 77 -1.03 -19.55 3.82
CA VAL A 77 -0.43 -18.99 5.04
C VAL A 77 0.90 -19.66 5.31
N ARG A 78 1.93 -18.87 5.58
CA ARG A 78 3.29 -19.33 5.89
C ARG A 78 3.93 -18.46 6.96
N TYR A 79 5.12 -18.83 7.39
CA TYR A 79 5.91 -17.95 8.25
C TYR A 79 6.48 -16.79 7.45
N VAL A 80 6.17 -15.57 7.87
CA VAL A 80 6.63 -14.31 7.29
C VAL A 80 7.27 -13.45 8.37
N TRP A 81 8.29 -12.68 8.00
CA TRP A 81 8.93 -11.79 8.93
C TRP A 81 8.03 -10.59 9.23
N CYS A 82 7.78 -10.33 10.50
CA CYS A 82 7.03 -9.17 10.98
C CYS A 82 7.99 -8.19 11.65
N SER A 83 8.29 -7.09 10.96
CA SER A 83 9.25 -6.09 11.45
C SER A 83 8.79 -5.41 12.75
N SER A 84 7.49 -5.19 12.92
CA SER A 84 6.94 -4.57 14.14
C SER A 84 7.07 -5.46 15.39
N LEU A 85 7.06 -6.78 15.21
CA LEU A 85 7.20 -7.76 16.28
C LEU A 85 8.63 -8.33 16.37
N ASN A 86 9.50 -7.97 15.42
CA ASN A 86 10.87 -8.48 15.26
C ASN A 86 10.96 -10.03 15.34
N LYS A 87 9.98 -10.72 14.72
CA LYS A 87 9.91 -12.20 14.68
C LYS A 87 9.16 -12.72 13.47
N ALA A 88 9.35 -14.00 13.15
CA ALA A 88 8.54 -14.69 12.18
C ALA A 88 7.16 -15.01 12.77
N ILE A 89 6.10 -14.72 12.03
CA ILE A 89 4.70 -15.00 12.37
C ILE A 89 4.01 -15.76 11.25
N LYS A 90 2.96 -16.51 11.57
CA LYS A 90 2.08 -17.07 10.55
C LYS A 90 1.28 -15.94 9.87
N GLY A 91 1.28 -15.90 8.54
CA GLY A 91 0.58 -14.84 7.82
C GLY A 91 0.93 -14.77 6.35
N TYR A 92 0.68 -13.62 5.76
CA TYR A 92 1.02 -13.27 4.39
C TYR A 92 2.00 -12.10 4.35
N THR A 93 2.74 -11.98 3.26
CA THR A 93 3.36 -10.72 2.87
C THR A 93 2.50 -10.10 1.78
N LEU A 94 1.98 -8.91 2.03
CA LEU A 94 1.25 -8.10 1.06
C LEU A 94 2.21 -7.09 0.44
N ILE A 95 2.45 -7.18 -0.87
CA ILE A 95 3.10 -6.14 -1.66
C ILE A 95 2.01 -5.18 -2.13
N LYS A 96 2.19 -3.91 -1.86
CA LYS A 96 1.27 -2.86 -2.30
C LYS A 96 1.97 -1.87 -3.20
N ILE A 97 1.30 -1.47 -4.27
CA ILE A 97 1.78 -0.44 -5.19
C ILE A 97 0.68 0.63 -5.29
N ILE A 98 1.03 1.85 -4.94
CA ILE A 98 0.13 3.00 -5.01
C ILE A 98 0.72 4.08 -5.92
N TYR A 99 -0.16 4.83 -6.56
CA TYR A 99 0.18 6.04 -7.27
C TYR A 99 -0.45 7.23 -6.55
N VAL A 100 0.33 8.28 -6.35
CA VAL A 100 -0.12 9.45 -5.58
C VAL A 100 0.09 10.71 -6.41
N HIS A 101 -1.00 11.40 -6.73
CA HIS A 101 -0.96 12.69 -7.42
C HIS A 101 -1.72 13.74 -6.59
N GLY A 102 -1.03 14.84 -6.23
CA GLY A 102 -1.54 15.77 -5.24
C GLY A 102 -1.84 15.06 -3.91
N ASN A 103 -3.09 15.16 -3.47
CA ASN A 103 -3.63 14.49 -2.28
C ASN A 103 -4.40 13.20 -2.60
N LYS A 104 -4.56 12.84 -3.88
CA LYS A 104 -5.27 11.63 -4.29
C LYS A 104 -4.34 10.42 -4.31
N ILE A 105 -4.86 9.31 -3.80
CA ILE A 105 -4.19 8.01 -3.77
C ILE A 105 -4.95 7.08 -4.71
N TYR A 106 -4.22 6.39 -5.57
CA TYR A 106 -4.74 5.36 -6.48
C TYR A 106 -4.06 4.04 -6.13
N ASN A 107 -4.84 2.98 -5.94
CA ASN A 107 -4.32 1.66 -5.60
C ASN A 107 -4.07 0.87 -6.88
N LEU A 108 -2.81 0.76 -7.31
CA LEU A 108 -2.47 0.08 -8.57
C LEU A 108 -2.40 -1.44 -8.42
N ALA A 109 -1.88 -1.93 -7.29
CA ALA A 109 -1.81 -3.36 -7.05
C ALA A 109 -1.76 -3.72 -5.56
N ASP A 110 -2.44 -4.82 -5.23
CA ASP A 110 -2.37 -5.54 -3.97
C ASP A 110 -2.02 -7.01 -4.28
N ILE A 111 -0.83 -7.45 -3.88
CA ILE A 111 -0.30 -8.76 -4.26
C ILE A 111 0.09 -9.53 -3.01
N ILE A 112 -0.59 -10.65 -2.73
CA ILE A 112 -0.10 -11.61 -1.74
C ILE A 112 1.10 -12.32 -2.36
N TRP A 113 2.27 -12.13 -1.72
CA TRP A 113 3.50 -12.73 -2.22
C TRP A 113 3.52 -14.23 -1.99
N GLU A 114 3.74 -14.98 -3.05
CA GLU A 114 3.96 -16.42 -3.08
C GLU A 114 5.39 -16.71 -3.57
N LYS A 115 6.16 -17.47 -2.78
CA LYS A 115 7.58 -17.76 -3.11
C LYS A 115 7.73 -18.48 -4.46
N GLU A 116 6.75 -19.30 -4.79
CA GLU A 116 6.69 -20.09 -6.02
C GLU A 116 6.56 -19.22 -7.28
N LYS A 117 6.04 -18.00 -7.13
CA LYS A 117 5.89 -17.02 -8.22
C LYS A 117 7.13 -16.10 -8.39
N GLY A 118 8.18 -16.36 -7.63
CA GLY A 118 9.41 -15.57 -7.70
C GLY A 118 9.65 -14.69 -6.48
N THR A 119 10.74 -13.95 -6.52
CA THR A 119 11.11 -13.01 -5.46
C THR A 119 10.22 -11.75 -5.49
N LYS A 120 10.09 -11.06 -4.36
CA LYS A 120 9.36 -9.77 -4.30
C LYS A 120 9.92 -8.75 -5.30
N ASN A 121 11.23 -8.76 -5.52
CA ASN A 121 11.89 -7.87 -6.49
C ASN A 121 11.53 -8.22 -7.95
N GLU A 122 11.34 -9.49 -8.29
CA GLU A 122 10.87 -9.93 -9.62
C GLU A 122 9.46 -9.47 -9.88
N ILE A 123 8.55 -9.71 -8.94
CA ILE A 123 7.15 -9.27 -9.02
C ILE A 123 7.06 -7.75 -9.21
N ILE A 124 7.88 -6.98 -8.49
CA ILE A 124 7.91 -5.51 -8.68
C ILE A 124 8.38 -5.17 -10.09
N ARG A 125 9.41 -5.84 -10.65
CA ARG A 125 9.88 -5.55 -12.02
C ARG A 125 8.79 -5.83 -13.07
N GLU A 126 8.10 -6.96 -12.93
CA GLU A 126 6.98 -7.31 -13.82
C GLU A 126 5.90 -6.21 -13.79
N LYS A 127 5.51 -5.76 -12.60
CA LYS A 127 4.52 -4.69 -12.45
C LYS A 127 4.99 -3.34 -12.98
N LEU A 128 6.27 -2.99 -12.83
CA LEU A 128 6.80 -1.75 -13.39
C LEU A 128 6.75 -1.76 -14.94
N ILE A 129 7.05 -2.90 -15.57
CA ILE A 129 6.95 -3.07 -17.02
C ILE A 129 5.47 -2.93 -17.45
N GLU A 130 4.57 -3.68 -16.81
CA GLU A 130 3.12 -3.64 -17.07
C GLU A 130 2.57 -2.19 -16.96
N PHE A 131 2.96 -1.45 -15.94
CA PHE A 131 2.52 -0.06 -15.77
C PHE A 131 3.09 0.87 -16.84
N LYS A 132 4.32 0.67 -17.28
CA LYS A 132 4.91 1.43 -18.39
C LYS A 132 4.17 1.17 -19.70
N GLU A 133 3.90 -0.09 -20.00
CA GLU A 133 3.16 -0.51 -21.18
C GLU A 133 1.71 0.03 -21.17
N ALA A 134 1.11 0.09 -19.98
CA ALA A 134 -0.20 0.71 -19.79
C ALA A 134 -0.18 2.26 -19.85
N GLY A 135 0.99 2.87 -20.02
CA GLY A 135 1.14 4.32 -20.20
C GLY A 135 1.30 5.13 -18.92
N LEU A 136 1.68 4.53 -17.79
CA LEU A 136 1.96 5.27 -16.55
C LEU A 136 3.18 6.18 -16.71
N GLU A 137 3.05 7.45 -16.32
CA GLU A 137 4.13 8.44 -16.36
C GLU A 137 4.35 9.08 -14.98
N PRO A 138 5.06 8.42 -14.05
CA PRO A 138 5.35 8.97 -12.75
C PRO A 138 6.46 10.05 -12.84
N GLU A 139 6.34 11.11 -12.05
CA GLU A 139 7.44 12.06 -11.81
C GLU A 139 8.62 11.36 -11.14
N ILE A 140 8.34 10.48 -10.17
CA ILE A 140 9.36 9.78 -9.40
C ILE A 140 8.82 8.48 -8.79
N VAL A 141 9.69 7.48 -8.70
CA VAL A 141 9.43 6.20 -8.03
C VAL A 141 10.11 6.20 -6.67
N LEU A 142 9.36 5.91 -5.59
CA LEU A 142 9.84 5.95 -4.21
C LEU A 142 9.69 4.56 -3.56
N PHE A 143 10.74 4.05 -2.97
CA PHE A 143 10.76 2.74 -2.30
C PHE A 143 11.88 2.67 -1.25
N ASP A 144 11.85 1.62 -0.43
CA ASP A 144 12.86 1.42 0.62
C ASP A 144 14.15 0.78 0.09
N CYS A 145 15.12 0.57 0.98
CA CYS A 145 16.42 -0.02 0.59
C CYS A 145 16.32 -1.51 0.22
N PHE A 146 15.27 -2.23 0.60
CA PHE A 146 15.10 -3.63 0.22
C PHE A 146 14.88 -3.75 -1.30
N TYR A 147 14.09 -2.84 -1.85
CA TYR A 147 13.80 -2.79 -3.28
C TYR A 147 14.85 -2.05 -4.10
N ALA A 148 15.90 -1.48 -3.46
CA ALA A 148 17.04 -0.84 -4.15
C ALA A 148 18.05 -1.85 -4.73
N ALA A 149 17.57 -3.01 -5.17
CA ALA A 149 18.37 -4.00 -5.90
C ALA A 149 18.82 -3.44 -7.25
N CYS A 150 20.06 -3.75 -7.68
CA CYS A 150 20.61 -3.20 -8.92
C CYS A 150 19.72 -3.44 -10.14
N LYS A 151 19.13 -4.64 -10.25
CA LYS A 151 18.19 -4.99 -11.35
C LYS A 151 16.97 -4.07 -11.38
N ASN A 152 16.40 -3.71 -10.21
CA ASN A 152 15.27 -2.79 -10.15
C ASN A 152 15.66 -1.37 -10.55
N LEU A 153 16.80 -0.88 -10.05
CA LEU A 153 17.30 0.47 -10.36
C LEU A 153 17.61 0.62 -11.84
N ASN A 154 18.24 -0.39 -12.43
CA ASN A 154 18.54 -0.41 -13.86
C ASN A 154 17.26 -0.44 -14.71
N LEU A 155 16.26 -1.26 -14.32
CA LEU A 155 14.97 -1.30 -15.00
C LEU A 155 14.25 0.05 -14.89
N ILE A 156 14.13 0.64 -13.70
CA ILE A 156 13.45 1.94 -13.54
C ILE A 156 14.12 2.99 -14.42
N ASN A 157 15.45 2.98 -14.50
CA ASN A 157 16.18 3.90 -15.38
C ASN A 157 15.95 3.60 -16.88
N SER A 158 15.90 2.33 -17.29
CA SER A 158 15.60 1.97 -18.69
C SER A 158 14.17 2.30 -19.12
N LEU A 159 13.23 2.37 -18.17
CA LEU A 159 11.88 2.87 -18.38
C LEU A 159 11.82 4.41 -18.46
N GLU A 160 12.97 5.09 -18.37
CA GLU A 160 13.13 6.55 -18.33
C GLU A 160 12.50 7.21 -17.10
N TRP A 161 12.21 6.43 -16.06
CA TRP A 161 11.66 6.92 -14.81
C TRP A 161 12.76 7.36 -13.84
N LYS A 162 12.43 8.39 -13.07
CA LYS A 162 13.28 8.84 -11.97
C LYS A 162 12.95 8.05 -10.71
N TYR A 163 13.95 7.80 -9.88
CA TYR A 163 13.74 7.14 -8.60
C TYR A 163 14.48 7.84 -7.46
N LEU A 164 14.00 7.62 -6.25
CA LEU A 164 14.72 7.96 -5.04
C LEU A 164 14.43 6.91 -3.97
N SER A 165 15.49 6.33 -3.44
CA SER A 165 15.44 5.26 -2.44
C SER A 165 16.48 5.46 -1.35
N LEU A 166 16.35 4.69 -0.25
CA LEU A 166 17.50 4.53 0.65
C LEU A 166 18.54 3.63 0.02
N CYS A 167 19.80 3.88 0.39
CA CYS A 167 20.96 3.11 -0.02
C CYS A 167 21.61 2.49 1.21
N LYS A 168 22.03 1.22 1.10
CA LYS A 168 22.79 0.55 2.16
C LYS A 168 24.16 1.21 2.31
N SER A 169 24.64 1.36 3.55
CA SER A 169 25.94 1.95 3.88
C SER A 169 27.13 1.22 3.27
N ASN A 170 27.02 -0.11 3.09
CA ASN A 170 28.02 -0.98 2.51
C ASN A 170 27.95 -1.10 0.96
N LYS A 171 27.03 -0.38 0.29
CA LYS A 171 26.99 -0.33 -1.19
C LYS A 171 28.30 0.21 -1.73
N ILE A 172 28.84 -0.43 -2.77
CA ILE A 172 30.06 0.07 -3.44
C ILE A 172 29.67 1.19 -4.40
N PHE A 173 30.27 2.35 -4.17
CA PHE A 173 30.17 3.55 -4.98
C PHE A 173 31.58 4.10 -5.21
N GLU A 174 31.93 4.44 -6.45
CA GLU A 174 33.29 4.91 -6.80
C GLU A 174 34.39 4.04 -6.14
N LYS A 175 34.24 2.71 -6.32
CA LYS A 175 35.18 1.67 -5.83
C LYS A 175 35.27 1.52 -4.29
N LYS A 176 34.56 2.32 -3.50
CA LYS A 176 34.57 2.26 -2.02
C LYS A 176 33.15 2.11 -1.47
N GLN A 177 33.02 1.67 -0.22
CA GLN A 177 31.72 1.63 0.44
C GLN A 177 31.17 3.05 0.64
N VAL A 178 29.86 3.22 0.49
CA VAL A 178 29.20 4.54 0.64
C VAL A 178 29.54 5.19 1.99
N GLN A 179 29.59 4.42 3.09
CA GLN A 179 29.89 4.94 4.43
C GLN A 179 31.32 5.50 4.58
N THR A 180 32.27 5.11 3.72
CA THR A 180 33.65 5.60 3.78
C THR A 180 33.87 6.91 3.02
N HIS A 181 32.86 7.37 2.26
CA HIS A 181 32.93 8.64 1.57
C HIS A 181 32.65 9.83 2.50
N LYS A 182 33.36 10.94 2.27
CA LYS A 182 33.13 12.20 2.96
C LYS A 182 32.03 12.99 2.27
N PHE A 183 30.99 13.38 2.99
CA PHE A 183 29.86 14.19 2.53
C PHE A 183 29.96 15.58 3.16
N PHE A 184 30.19 16.60 2.39
CA PHE A 184 30.38 17.97 2.87
C PHE A 184 29.17 18.88 2.55
N GLY A 185 28.78 19.72 3.48
CA GLY A 185 27.77 20.76 3.26
C GLY A 185 26.40 20.25 2.76
N GLY A 186 26.06 19.00 3.06
CA GLY A 186 24.82 18.40 2.59
C GLY A 186 24.75 18.16 1.07
N LYS A 187 25.88 18.26 0.36
CA LYS A 187 25.95 18.01 -1.08
C LYS A 187 25.91 16.51 -1.39
N SER A 188 25.28 16.13 -2.52
CA SER A 188 25.37 14.78 -3.05
C SER A 188 26.68 14.51 -3.76
N LEU A 189 27.15 13.27 -3.70
CA LEU A 189 28.19 12.74 -4.57
C LEU A 189 27.54 12.17 -5.83
N TYR A 190 28.15 12.40 -6.97
CA TYR A 190 27.71 11.89 -8.27
C TYR A 190 28.76 10.93 -8.82
N GLY A 191 28.34 9.76 -9.28
CA GLY A 191 29.28 8.77 -9.78
C GLY A 191 28.64 7.42 -10.08
N LYS A 192 29.48 6.37 -10.19
CA LYS A 192 29.06 5.01 -10.52
C LYS A 192 28.92 4.15 -9.26
N ALA A 193 27.83 3.40 -9.17
CA ALA A 193 27.65 2.40 -8.12
C ALA A 193 27.74 0.98 -8.73
N ARG A 194 28.37 0.05 -8.01
CA ARG A 194 28.57 -1.33 -8.49
C ARG A 194 27.25 -2.00 -8.85
N GLY A 195 27.16 -2.51 -10.09
CA GLY A 195 25.99 -3.21 -10.62
C GLY A 195 24.86 -2.29 -11.10
N ILE A 196 25.07 -0.97 -11.09
CA ILE A 196 24.17 0.02 -11.67
C ILE A 196 24.82 0.57 -12.94
N TYR A 197 24.08 0.55 -14.06
CA TYR A 197 24.62 0.86 -15.39
C TYR A 197 24.49 2.33 -15.79
N HIS A 198 23.88 3.14 -14.94
CA HIS A 198 23.75 4.59 -15.10
C HIS A 198 24.40 5.31 -13.91
N PRO A 199 24.80 6.57 -14.05
CA PRO A 199 25.29 7.36 -12.94
C PRO A 199 24.20 7.59 -11.89
N VAL A 200 24.59 7.62 -10.63
CA VAL A 200 23.70 7.90 -9.51
C VAL A 200 24.23 9.03 -8.65
N GLN A 201 23.33 9.69 -7.94
CA GLN A 201 23.68 10.59 -6.86
C GLN A 201 23.42 9.91 -5.53
N ILE A 202 24.35 10.09 -4.60
CA ILE A 202 24.20 9.65 -3.21
C ILE A 202 24.35 10.86 -2.29
N ALA A 203 23.39 11.07 -1.41
CA ALA A 203 23.44 12.11 -0.38
C ALA A 203 23.28 11.49 1.01
N LYS A 204 24.02 12.02 2.00
CA LYS A 204 23.93 11.59 3.39
C LYS A 204 22.99 12.52 4.16
N HIS A 205 22.01 11.96 4.87
CA HIS A 205 21.11 12.67 5.78
C HIS A 205 21.07 11.96 7.14
N GLY A 206 21.67 12.56 8.15
CA GLY A 206 21.93 11.89 9.42
C GLY A 206 22.75 10.60 9.20
N ASN A 207 22.26 9.48 9.69
CA ASN A 207 22.88 8.15 9.52
C ASN A 207 22.37 7.39 8.29
N ARG A 208 21.57 8.02 7.41
CA ARG A 208 20.96 7.39 6.24
C ARG A 208 21.57 7.94 4.95
N TYR A 209 21.58 7.09 3.92
CA TYR A 209 22.04 7.45 2.58
C TYR A 209 20.85 7.36 1.62
N ILE A 210 20.69 8.38 0.79
CA ILE A 210 19.66 8.47 -0.25
C ILE A 210 20.35 8.31 -1.59
N MET A 211 19.80 7.51 -2.48
CA MET A 211 20.31 7.28 -3.82
C MET A 211 19.24 7.58 -4.87
N THR A 212 19.67 8.21 -5.98
CA THR A 212 18.77 8.63 -7.06
C THR A 212 19.49 8.69 -8.40
N ASN A 213 18.73 8.57 -9.52
CA ASN A 213 19.18 8.86 -10.88
C ASN A 213 18.74 10.26 -11.39
N LEU A 214 18.30 11.15 -10.51
CA LEU A 214 18.01 12.54 -10.89
C LEU A 214 19.26 13.21 -11.49
N THR A 215 19.09 14.00 -12.55
CA THR A 215 20.18 14.72 -13.22
C THR A 215 20.60 15.97 -12.46
N LEU A 216 19.64 16.68 -11.90
CA LEU A 216 19.91 17.86 -11.08
C LEU A 216 20.50 17.45 -9.73
N ARG A 217 21.59 18.12 -9.31
CA ARG A 217 22.21 17.82 -8.02
C ARG A 217 21.27 18.09 -6.87
N ILE A 218 21.01 17.05 -6.08
CA ILE A 218 20.17 17.14 -4.89
C ILE A 218 21.02 17.51 -3.66
N LYS A 219 20.48 18.41 -2.83
CA LYS A 219 20.98 18.59 -1.47
C LYS A 219 20.37 17.52 -0.56
N SER A 220 21.11 17.08 0.44
CA SER A 220 20.69 16.07 1.42
C SER A 220 19.28 16.33 1.99
N HIS A 221 19.02 17.56 2.44
CA HIS A 221 17.73 17.96 2.99
C HIS A 221 16.59 17.90 1.96
N SER A 222 16.82 18.37 0.75
CA SER A 222 15.82 18.35 -0.33
C SER A 222 15.51 16.91 -0.75
N GLY A 223 16.53 16.06 -0.93
CA GLY A 223 16.36 14.63 -1.22
C GLY A 223 15.59 13.93 -0.11
N TRP A 224 15.91 14.20 1.15
CA TRP A 224 15.19 13.65 2.28
C TRP A 224 13.72 14.08 2.32
N LYS A 225 13.42 15.35 2.02
CA LYS A 225 12.05 15.87 1.93
C LYS A 225 11.23 15.13 0.84
N ILE A 226 11.86 14.85 -0.31
CA ILE A 226 11.21 14.05 -1.37
C ILE A 226 11.02 12.60 -0.89
N TYR A 227 12.06 11.98 -0.33
CA TYR A 227 12.00 10.59 0.14
C TYR A 227 10.92 10.38 1.19
N ARG A 228 10.74 11.31 2.12
CA ARG A 228 9.70 11.25 3.16
C ARG A 228 8.29 11.15 2.60
N LYS A 229 8.04 11.58 1.36
CA LYS A 229 6.72 11.40 0.70
C LYS A 229 6.37 9.91 0.51
N ARG A 230 7.37 9.00 0.56
CA ARG A 230 7.14 7.55 0.61
C ARG A 230 6.33 7.12 1.82
N TRP A 231 6.45 7.84 2.94
CA TRP A 231 5.77 7.51 4.20
C TRP A 231 4.24 7.35 4.09
N ILE A 232 3.65 7.87 3.03
CA ILE A 232 2.21 7.73 2.79
C ILE A 232 1.79 6.26 2.72
N ILE A 233 2.61 5.36 2.17
CA ILE A 233 2.28 3.93 2.08
C ILE A 233 2.29 3.26 3.46
N GLU A 234 3.17 3.69 4.36
CA GLU A 234 3.19 3.21 5.75
C GLU A 234 1.94 3.67 6.52
N THR A 235 1.48 4.89 6.23
CA THR A 235 0.21 5.41 6.78
C THR A 235 -0.98 4.61 6.24
N VAL A 236 -1.00 4.28 4.94
CA VAL A 236 -2.02 3.39 4.35
C VAL A 236 -2.03 2.04 5.05
N PHE A 237 -0.88 1.39 5.22
CA PHE A 237 -0.80 0.10 5.93
C PHE A 237 -1.32 0.19 7.37
N ARG A 238 -0.92 1.23 8.10
CA ARG A 238 -1.37 1.45 9.47
C ARG A 238 -2.89 1.61 9.53
N ASP A 239 -3.46 2.44 8.67
CA ASP A 239 -4.89 2.71 8.67
C ASP A 239 -5.70 1.48 8.24
N LEU A 240 -5.23 0.71 7.25
CA LEU A 240 -5.86 -0.55 6.85
C LEU A 240 -5.87 -1.58 7.98
N LYS A 241 -4.76 -1.70 8.75
CA LYS A 241 -4.66 -2.64 9.87
C LYS A 241 -5.47 -2.19 11.09
N SER A 242 -5.30 -0.92 11.49
CA SER A 242 -5.86 -0.43 12.77
C SER A 242 -7.31 0.02 12.67
N ASN A 243 -7.75 0.49 11.49
CA ASN A 243 -9.06 1.12 11.34
C ASN A 243 -10.01 0.35 10.41
N LEU A 244 -9.48 -0.51 9.52
CA LEU A 244 -10.24 -1.16 8.46
C LEU A 244 -10.08 -2.69 8.42
N HIS A 245 -9.62 -3.29 9.53
CA HIS A 245 -9.65 -4.74 9.77
C HIS A 245 -8.87 -5.61 8.78
N LEU A 246 -7.79 -5.11 8.16
CA LEU A 246 -7.02 -5.81 7.13
C LEU A 246 -6.58 -7.23 7.55
N GLU A 247 -6.27 -7.45 8.82
CA GLU A 247 -5.79 -8.72 9.34
C GLU A 247 -6.92 -9.67 9.79
N GLU A 248 -8.17 -9.20 9.79
CA GLU A 248 -9.31 -9.86 10.44
C GLU A 248 -10.23 -10.64 9.49
N CYS A 249 -9.74 -11.07 8.34
CA CYS A 249 -10.43 -12.03 7.50
C CYS A 249 -10.15 -13.45 7.98
N PHE A 250 -11.19 -14.17 8.37
CA PHE A 250 -11.10 -15.56 8.85
C PHE A 250 -11.48 -16.60 7.78
N SER A 251 -11.81 -16.19 6.57
CA SER A 251 -12.08 -17.09 5.47
C SER A 251 -10.84 -17.93 5.12
N ARG A 252 -11.05 -19.20 4.76
CA ARG A 252 -9.97 -20.15 4.47
C ARG A 252 -9.38 -19.97 3.08
N SER A 253 -10.20 -19.58 2.09
CA SER A 253 -9.74 -19.49 0.69
C SER A 253 -8.87 -18.25 0.45
N LEU A 254 -7.83 -18.41 -0.36
CA LEU A 254 -6.97 -17.30 -0.78
C LEU A 254 -7.76 -16.22 -1.52
N LYS A 255 -8.72 -16.62 -2.36
CA LYS A 255 -9.61 -15.69 -3.07
C LYS A 255 -10.36 -14.76 -2.11
N ALA A 256 -10.93 -15.32 -1.04
CA ALA A 256 -11.63 -14.52 -0.03
C ALA A 256 -10.68 -13.56 0.73
N GLN A 257 -9.43 -13.97 0.98
CA GLN A 257 -8.42 -13.09 1.58
C GLN A 257 -8.11 -11.90 0.65
N ILE A 258 -7.95 -12.14 -0.65
CA ILE A 258 -7.71 -11.10 -1.66
C ILE A 258 -8.90 -10.14 -1.74
N ASN A 259 -10.14 -10.66 -1.80
CA ASN A 259 -11.34 -9.84 -1.86
C ASN A 259 -11.53 -8.99 -0.59
N HIS A 260 -11.15 -9.52 0.57
CA HIS A 260 -11.15 -8.74 1.82
C HIS A 260 -10.13 -7.59 1.79
N ILE A 261 -8.90 -7.85 1.34
CA ILE A 261 -7.86 -6.83 1.18
C ILE A 261 -8.35 -5.72 0.26
N GLN A 262 -8.95 -6.09 -0.88
CA GLN A 262 -9.53 -5.14 -1.82
C GLN A 262 -10.64 -4.31 -1.18
N ALA A 263 -11.58 -4.94 -0.46
CA ALA A 263 -12.66 -4.23 0.23
C ALA A 263 -12.15 -3.26 1.32
N CYS A 264 -11.11 -3.64 2.05
CA CYS A 264 -10.44 -2.73 3.01
C CYS A 264 -9.85 -1.52 2.31
N MET A 265 -9.21 -1.72 1.15
CA MET A 265 -8.65 -0.63 0.36
C MET A 265 -9.74 0.26 -0.25
N ASP A 266 -10.84 -0.32 -0.73
CA ASP A 266 -12.00 0.43 -1.21
C ASP A 266 -12.60 1.31 -0.12
N ALA A 267 -12.73 0.78 1.11
CA ALA A 267 -13.19 1.53 2.27
C ALA A 267 -12.24 2.70 2.62
N PHE A 268 -10.93 2.44 2.55
CA PHE A 268 -9.92 3.49 2.74
C PHE A 268 -10.04 4.61 1.71
N LEU A 269 -10.10 4.26 0.43
CA LEU A 269 -10.23 5.23 -0.66
C LEU A 269 -11.55 5.99 -0.60
N PHE A 270 -12.64 5.32 -0.28
CA PHE A 270 -13.94 5.95 -0.07
C PHE A 270 -13.87 7.04 1.01
N LEU A 271 -13.32 6.72 2.18
CA LEU A 271 -13.19 7.69 3.28
C LEU A 271 -12.25 8.84 2.91
N LYS A 272 -11.12 8.56 2.25
CA LYS A 272 -10.16 9.58 1.81
C LYS A 272 -10.72 10.52 0.74
N ASN A 273 -11.53 10.00 -0.17
CA ASN A 273 -12.18 10.84 -1.18
C ASN A 273 -13.30 11.70 -0.58
N LYS A 274 -14.07 11.16 0.38
CA LYS A 274 -15.17 11.89 1.01
C LYS A 274 -14.68 12.91 2.06
N TYR A 275 -13.56 12.60 2.75
CA TYR A 275 -13.00 13.40 3.84
C TYR A 275 -11.48 13.52 3.68
N PRO A 276 -10.96 14.26 2.67
CA PRO A 276 -9.54 14.25 2.31
C PRO A 276 -8.60 14.71 3.43
N ASP A 277 -9.05 15.67 4.24
CA ASP A 277 -8.24 16.29 5.29
C ASP A 277 -8.35 15.62 6.66
N LYS A 278 -9.21 14.59 6.80
CA LYS A 278 -9.41 13.91 8.08
C LYS A 278 -8.56 12.63 8.19
N SER A 279 -8.21 12.25 9.42
CA SER A 279 -7.69 10.91 9.69
C SER A 279 -8.77 9.87 9.34
N ILE A 280 -8.37 8.63 9.00
CA ILE A 280 -9.33 7.57 8.67
C ILE A 280 -10.28 7.28 9.83
N GLN A 281 -9.76 7.30 11.07
CA GLN A 281 -10.59 7.12 12.25
C GLN A 281 -11.68 8.18 12.36
N LYS A 282 -11.34 9.47 12.19
CA LYS A 282 -12.31 10.58 12.27
C LYS A 282 -13.27 10.56 11.09
N ALA A 283 -12.77 10.31 9.87
CA ALA A 283 -13.59 10.18 8.67
C ALA A 283 -14.64 9.06 8.82
N ARG A 284 -14.24 7.92 9.39
CA ARG A 284 -15.14 6.80 9.69
C ARG A 284 -16.23 7.19 10.70
N GLN A 285 -15.84 7.84 11.80
CA GLN A 285 -16.80 8.30 12.81
C GLN A 285 -17.83 9.27 12.22
N ASP A 286 -17.37 10.29 11.47
CA ASP A 286 -18.25 11.28 10.86
C ASP A 286 -19.18 10.63 9.81
N TYR A 287 -18.65 9.68 9.02
CA TYR A 287 -19.47 8.93 8.07
C TYR A 287 -20.58 8.14 8.77
N LEU A 288 -20.25 7.44 9.85
CA LEU A 288 -21.23 6.64 10.61
C LEU A 288 -22.25 7.51 11.32
N THR A 289 -21.87 8.67 11.84
CA THR A 289 -22.81 9.63 12.45
C THR A 289 -23.88 10.05 11.44
N ILE A 290 -23.46 10.43 10.22
CA ILE A 290 -24.39 10.80 9.15
C ILE A 290 -25.25 9.59 8.74
N TYR A 291 -24.63 8.43 8.54
CA TYR A 291 -25.33 7.21 8.15
C TYR A 291 -26.45 6.86 9.15
N TYR A 292 -26.17 6.91 10.44
CA TYR A 292 -27.18 6.59 11.47
C TYR A 292 -28.24 7.66 11.54
N SER A 293 -27.93 8.95 11.45
CA SER A 293 -28.92 10.02 11.48
C SER A 293 -29.93 9.93 10.32
N GLU A 294 -29.45 9.61 9.12
CA GLU A 294 -30.30 9.43 7.94
C GLU A 294 -31.21 8.20 8.07
N ASN A 295 -30.71 7.09 8.63
CA ASN A 295 -31.50 5.85 8.76
C ASN A 295 -32.44 5.88 9.96
N ILE A 296 -32.15 6.59 11.06
CA ILE A 296 -33.05 6.80 12.19
C ILE A 296 -34.28 7.64 11.75
N ASN A 297 -34.08 8.65 10.90
CA ASN A 297 -35.19 9.49 10.40
C ASN A 297 -36.16 8.69 9.52
N ILE A 298 -35.68 7.68 8.78
CA ILE A 298 -36.55 6.80 7.98
C ILE A 298 -37.44 5.94 8.90
N HIS A 299 -36.88 5.38 9.98
CA HIS A 299 -37.70 4.59 10.94
C HIS A 299 -38.74 5.41 11.66
N ASN A 300 -38.43 6.63 12.08
CA ASN A 300 -39.40 7.52 12.76
C ASN A 300 -40.54 7.98 11.84
N THR A 301 -40.31 8.09 10.52
CA THR A 301 -41.40 8.44 9.57
C THR A 301 -42.33 7.27 9.30
N PHE A 302 -41.89 6.00 9.44
CA PHE A 302 -42.78 4.83 9.29
C PHE A 302 -43.56 4.46 10.57
N THR A 303 -43.11 4.87 11.77
CA THR A 303 -43.80 4.61 13.04
C THR A 303 -44.90 5.62 13.35
N TYR A 304 -44.99 6.74 12.65
CA TYR A 304 -46.09 7.72 12.79
C TYR A 304 -47.18 7.58 11.71
N ALA A 305 -47.07 6.59 10.82
CA ALA A 305 -48.04 6.34 9.74
C ALA A 305 -48.83 5.01 9.92
N ALA A 306 -48.84 4.43 11.13
CA ALA A 306 -49.62 3.22 11.46
C ALA A 306 -50.69 3.50 12.51
#